data_817175f474fe28c5078b22ac6cf40127
#
_entry.id   817175f474fe28c5078b22ac6cf40127
#
_cell.length_a   1.000
_cell.length_b   1.000
_cell.length_c   1.000
_cell.angle_alpha   90.00
_cell.angle_beta   90.00
_cell.angle_gamma   90.00
#
_symmetry.space_group_name_H-M   'P 1'
#
loop_
_entity.id
_entity.type
_entity.pdbx_description
1 polymer ?
#
loop_
_entity_poly.entity_id
_entity_poly.type
_entity_poly.pdbx_seq_one_letter_code
_entity_poly.pdbx_strand_id
1 'polypeptide(L)'
;MKLLITILLACFLFGCQTIENKADKIGKKEIKKISKFLQQPESELKIEMGEPDEILFDEKGSKFFVYKKKKYGITCEKKFEIDQNKMVVAVSSRGCF
;
A
#
# COMPACT_ATOMS: atom_id res chain seq x y z
N MET A 1 12.03 33.01 -30.57
CA MET A 1 12.79 32.45 -29.44
C MET A 1 11.96 32.10 -28.23
N LYS A 2 11.08 32.96 -27.77
CA LYS A 2 10.22 32.65 -26.60
C LYS A 2 9.22 31.52 -26.84
N LEU A 3 8.74 31.34 -28.06
CA LEU A 3 7.81 30.26 -28.42
C LEU A 3 8.49 28.88 -28.43
N LEU A 4 9.75 28.80 -28.83
CA LEU A 4 10.52 27.55 -28.85
C LEU A 4 10.85 27.08 -27.44
N ILE A 5 11.15 28.01 -26.53
CA ILE A 5 11.45 27.68 -25.12
C ILE A 5 10.18 27.21 -24.40
N THR A 6 9.03 27.79 -24.70
CA THR A 6 7.75 27.38 -24.11
C THR A 6 7.32 25.98 -24.58
N ILE A 7 7.54 25.66 -25.85
CA ILE A 7 7.24 24.35 -26.43
C ILE A 7 8.17 23.28 -25.86
N LEU A 8 9.46 23.60 -25.66
CA LEU A 8 10.43 22.71 -25.07
C LEU A 8 10.10 22.44 -23.58
N LEU A 9 9.67 23.46 -22.85
CA LEU A 9 9.26 23.30 -21.45
C LEU A 9 7.99 22.45 -21.32
N ALA A 10 7.05 22.60 -22.22
CA ALA A 10 5.82 21.80 -22.25
C ALA A 10 6.10 20.33 -22.55
N CYS A 11 7.06 20.03 -23.45
CA CYS A 11 7.48 18.66 -23.74
C CYS A 11 8.18 17.98 -22.54
N PHE A 12 8.90 18.74 -21.73
CA PHE A 12 9.55 18.22 -20.54
C PHE A 12 8.55 17.79 -19.46
N LEU A 13 7.44 18.49 -19.35
CA LEU A 13 6.41 18.17 -18.35
C LEU A 13 5.60 16.92 -18.70
N PHE A 14 5.41 16.63 -20.00
CA PHE A 14 4.69 15.43 -20.43
C PHE A 14 5.52 14.16 -20.39
N GLY A 15 6.86 14.24 -20.47
CA GLY A 15 7.74 13.07 -20.49
C GLY A 15 7.89 12.36 -19.15
N CYS A 16 7.75 13.09 -18.03
CA CYS A 16 7.91 12.50 -16.69
C CYS A 16 6.68 11.76 -16.18
N GLN A 17 5.48 12.07 -16.70
CA GLN A 17 4.23 11.46 -16.22
C GLN A 17 4.00 10.04 -16.76
N THR A 18 4.59 9.67 -17.89
CA THR A 18 4.35 8.37 -18.53
C THR A 18 5.10 7.21 -17.85
N ILE A 19 6.19 7.47 -17.16
CA ILE A 19 7.00 6.43 -16.50
C ILE A 19 6.45 6.12 -15.10
N GLU A 20 5.93 7.10 -14.38
CA GLU A 20 5.32 6.92 -13.07
C GLU A 20 4.02 6.11 -13.11
N ASN A 21 3.24 6.22 -14.19
CA ASN A 21 1.93 5.58 -14.31
C ASN A 21 1.98 4.04 -14.37
N LYS A 22 3.07 3.43 -14.82
CA LYS A 22 3.16 1.96 -14.91
C LYS A 22 3.51 1.30 -13.57
N ALA A 23 4.39 1.92 -12.79
CA ALA A 23 4.73 1.44 -11.46
C ALA A 23 3.57 1.65 -10.47
N ASP A 24 2.87 2.78 -10.57
CA ASP A 24 1.72 3.12 -9.73
C ASP A 24 0.52 2.18 -9.94
N LYS A 25 0.31 1.67 -11.15
CA LYS A 25 -0.83 0.78 -11.43
C LYS A 25 -0.73 -0.56 -10.72
N ILE A 26 0.47 -1.11 -10.58
CA ILE A 26 0.69 -2.39 -9.90
C ILE A 26 0.55 -2.21 -8.39
N GLY A 27 1.16 -1.17 -7.82
CA GLY A 27 1.04 -0.84 -6.41
C GLY A 27 -0.39 -0.46 -6.01
N LYS A 28 -1.10 0.28 -6.84
CA LYS A 28 -2.49 0.66 -6.60
C LYS A 28 -3.46 -0.51 -6.58
N LYS A 29 -3.24 -1.55 -7.39
CA LYS A 29 -4.09 -2.75 -7.38
C LYS A 29 -4.02 -3.50 -6.06
N GLU A 30 -2.82 -3.68 -5.50
CA GLU A 30 -2.65 -4.38 -4.22
C GLU A 30 -3.17 -3.53 -3.05
N ILE A 31 -2.86 -2.24 -3.03
CA ILE A 31 -3.35 -1.32 -2.02
C ILE A 31 -4.87 -1.22 -2.07
N LYS A 32 -5.46 -1.23 -3.27
CA LYS A 32 -6.92 -1.18 -3.42
C LYS A 32 -7.60 -2.41 -2.85
N LYS A 33 -7.00 -3.59 -2.96
CA LYS A 33 -7.54 -4.83 -2.37
C LYS A 33 -7.55 -4.79 -0.85
N ILE A 34 -6.52 -4.23 -0.24
CA ILE A 34 -6.39 -4.18 1.22
C ILE A 34 -6.97 -2.91 1.83
N SER A 35 -7.15 -1.85 1.03
CA SER A 35 -7.70 -0.57 1.50
C SER A 35 -9.16 -0.67 1.97
N LYS A 36 -9.87 -1.69 1.53
CA LYS A 36 -11.24 -1.94 1.99
C LYS A 36 -11.31 -2.19 3.49
N PHE A 37 -10.19 -2.58 4.11
CA PHE A 37 -10.13 -2.81 5.55
C PHE A 37 -9.91 -1.53 6.35
N LEU A 38 -9.55 -0.41 5.69
CA LEU A 38 -9.39 0.87 6.36
C LEU A 38 -10.67 1.28 7.07
N GLN A 39 -10.54 1.72 8.32
CA GLN A 39 -11.66 2.10 9.19
C GLN A 39 -12.62 0.95 9.51
N GLN A 40 -12.19 -0.29 9.29
CA GLN A 40 -12.92 -1.47 9.71
C GLN A 40 -12.33 -2.02 11.01
N PRO A 41 -13.14 -2.69 11.85
CA PRO A 41 -12.61 -3.33 13.05
C PRO A 41 -11.65 -4.47 12.72
N GLU A 42 -10.72 -4.75 13.63
CA GLU A 42 -9.76 -5.85 13.46
C GLU A 42 -10.43 -7.21 13.30
N SER A 43 -11.62 -7.37 13.86
CA SER A 43 -12.39 -8.60 13.72
C SER A 43 -12.77 -8.90 12.28
N GLU A 44 -13.13 -7.87 11.51
CA GLU A 44 -13.41 -8.02 10.08
C GLU A 44 -12.19 -8.44 9.28
N LEU A 45 -11.02 -7.88 9.62
CA LEU A 45 -9.76 -8.26 9.02
C LEU A 45 -9.43 -9.74 9.29
N LYS A 46 -9.63 -10.20 10.52
CA LYS A 46 -9.40 -11.61 10.88
C LYS A 46 -10.37 -12.57 10.21
N ILE A 47 -11.60 -12.15 9.99
CA ILE A 47 -12.60 -12.96 9.31
C ILE A 47 -12.19 -13.22 7.86
N GLU A 48 -11.72 -12.19 7.16
CA GLU A 48 -11.34 -12.31 5.75
C GLU A 48 -9.93 -12.86 5.53
N MET A 49 -8.96 -12.43 6.35
CA MET A 49 -7.54 -12.77 6.16
C MET A 49 -7.08 -13.92 7.05
N GLY A 50 -7.84 -14.26 8.07
CA GLY A 50 -7.43 -15.24 9.08
C GLY A 50 -6.52 -14.62 10.13
N GLU A 51 -5.88 -15.48 10.94
CA GLU A 51 -4.94 -15.02 11.96
C GLU A 51 -3.67 -14.49 11.29
N PRO A 52 -3.09 -13.38 11.80
CA PRO A 52 -1.84 -12.86 11.26
C PRO A 52 -0.66 -13.78 11.58
N ASP A 53 0.35 -13.74 10.71
CA ASP A 53 1.58 -14.48 10.93
C ASP A 53 2.41 -13.88 12.06
N GLU A 54 2.34 -12.56 12.21
CA GLU A 54 3.01 -11.84 13.29
C GLU A 54 2.13 -10.70 13.78
N ILE A 55 2.26 -10.39 15.07
CA ILE A 55 1.65 -9.20 15.66
C ILE A 55 2.78 -8.37 16.28
N LEU A 56 2.96 -7.16 15.78
CA LEU A 56 3.94 -6.22 16.28
C LEU A 56 3.24 -5.14 17.09
N PHE A 57 3.92 -4.60 18.09
CA PHE A 57 3.41 -3.54 18.93
C PHE A 57 4.35 -2.34 18.85
N ASP A 58 3.81 -1.14 18.83
CA ASP A 58 4.62 0.07 18.90
C ASP A 58 4.53 0.71 20.30
N GLU A 59 5.32 1.76 20.51
CA GLU A 59 5.36 2.47 21.79
C GLU A 59 4.11 3.27 22.09
N LYS A 60 3.31 3.58 21.05
CA LYS A 60 2.10 4.39 21.15
C LYS A 60 0.84 3.57 21.47
N GLY A 61 0.97 2.27 21.61
CA GLY A 61 -0.16 1.38 21.88
C GLY A 61 -0.87 0.89 20.65
N SER A 62 -0.36 1.17 19.45
CA SER A 62 -0.84 0.59 18.21
C SER A 62 -0.23 -0.79 18.01
N LYS A 63 -0.94 -1.64 17.30
CA LYS A 63 -0.42 -2.95 16.92
C LYS A 63 -0.48 -3.10 15.41
N PHE A 64 0.36 -3.99 14.89
CA PHE A 64 0.45 -4.25 13.46
C PHE A 64 0.20 -5.74 13.23
N PHE A 65 -0.78 -6.06 12.41
CA PHE A 65 -1.00 -7.41 11.93
C PHE A 65 -0.20 -7.60 10.65
N VAL A 66 0.70 -8.58 10.65
CA VAL A 66 1.57 -8.87 9.52
C VAL A 66 1.17 -10.21 8.92
N TYR A 67 0.81 -10.18 7.64
CA TYR A 67 0.46 -11.37 6.86
C TYR A 67 1.53 -11.58 5.80
N LYS A 68 2.14 -12.75 5.80
CA LYS A 68 3.20 -13.11 4.86
C LYS A 68 2.73 -14.24 3.96
N LYS A 69 2.97 -14.08 2.66
CA LYS A 69 2.68 -15.12 1.68
C LYS A 69 3.83 -15.22 0.70
N LYS A 70 4.35 -16.42 0.54
CA LYS A 70 5.47 -16.66 -0.37
C LYS A 70 4.94 -17.14 -1.72
N LYS A 71 5.37 -16.47 -2.79
CA LYS A 71 4.98 -16.81 -4.15
C LYS A 71 6.20 -16.59 -5.06
N TYR A 72 6.57 -17.62 -5.82
CA TYR A 72 7.73 -17.58 -6.73
C TYR A 72 9.03 -17.17 -6.06
N GLY A 73 9.26 -17.59 -4.82
CA GLY A 73 10.46 -17.22 -4.07
C GLY A 73 10.45 -15.80 -3.50
N ILE A 74 9.38 -15.04 -3.74
CA ILE A 74 9.23 -13.67 -3.24
C ILE A 74 8.17 -13.67 -2.13
N THR A 75 8.51 -13.03 -1.00
CA THR A 75 7.58 -12.90 0.12
C THR A 75 6.73 -11.66 -0.05
N CYS A 76 5.42 -11.86 -0.18
CA CYS A 76 4.44 -10.78 -0.12
C CYS A 76 4.10 -10.52 1.35
N GLU A 77 4.35 -9.32 1.82
CA GLU A 77 4.05 -8.92 3.19
C GLU A 77 2.98 -7.83 3.17
N LYS A 78 1.87 -8.10 3.85
CA LYS A 78 0.79 -7.12 4.06
C LYS A 78 0.75 -6.77 5.52
N LYS A 79 0.74 -5.48 5.82
CA LYS A 79 0.82 -4.95 7.17
C LYS A 79 -0.36 -4.03 7.43
N PHE A 80 -1.06 -4.27 8.51
CA PHE A 80 -2.23 -3.49 8.91
C PHE A 80 -1.98 -2.87 10.27
N GLU A 81 -2.01 -1.54 10.35
CA GLU A 81 -1.89 -0.84 11.62
C GLU A 81 -3.26 -0.76 12.28
N ILE A 82 -3.33 -1.18 13.53
CA ILE A 82 -4.56 -1.21 14.32
C ILE A 82 -4.37 -0.30 15.53
N ASP A 83 -5.27 0.65 15.70
CA ASP A 83 -5.20 1.62 16.77
C ASP A 83 -5.71 1.03 18.10
N GLN A 84 -5.71 1.86 19.14
CA GLN A 84 -6.18 1.48 20.47
C GLN A 84 -7.67 1.14 20.51
N ASN A 85 -8.43 1.63 19.55
CA ASN A 85 -9.87 1.35 19.41
C ASN A 85 -10.14 0.07 18.61
N LYS A 86 -9.12 -0.68 18.27
CA LYS A 86 -9.19 -1.92 17.50
C LYS A 86 -9.68 -1.71 16.05
N MET A 87 -9.37 -0.55 15.50
CA MET A 87 -9.73 -0.18 14.12
C MET A 87 -8.49 -0.15 13.25
N VAL A 88 -8.64 -0.59 12.00
CA VAL A 88 -7.57 -0.53 11.01
C VAL A 88 -7.43 0.91 10.52
N VAL A 89 -6.28 1.52 10.76
CA VAL A 89 -6.02 2.94 10.43
C VAL A 89 -5.01 3.13 9.30
N ALA A 90 -4.23 2.10 8.99
CA ALA A 90 -3.28 2.16 7.89
C ALA A 90 -3.06 0.76 7.32
N VAL A 91 -2.78 0.70 6.02
CA VAL A 91 -2.47 -0.53 5.32
C VAL A 91 -1.22 -0.32 4.45
N SER A 92 -0.40 -1.34 4.36
CA SER A 92 0.77 -1.34 3.46
C SER A 92 0.99 -2.73 2.90
N SER A 93 1.60 -2.80 1.73
CA SER A 93 2.00 -4.06 1.14
C SER A 93 3.39 -3.96 0.55
N ARG A 94 4.13 -5.04 0.61
CA ARG A 94 5.51 -5.11 0.16
C ARG A 94 5.76 -6.44 -0.53
N GLY A 95 6.34 -6.40 -1.73
CA GLY A 95 6.64 -7.61 -2.50
C GLY A 95 5.44 -8.34 -3.06
N CYS A 96 4.26 -7.70 -3.09
CA CYS A 96 3.04 -8.28 -3.63
C CYS A 96 2.86 -7.94 -5.11
N PHE A 97 2.41 -8.90 -5.89
CA PHE A 97 2.16 -8.75 -7.32
C PHE A 97 0.70 -8.97 -7.66
#